data_a87061d6aae76210ec0b4cc9f950100b
#
_entry.id   a87061d6aae76210ec0b4cc9f950100b
#
_cell.length_a   1.000
_cell.length_b   1.000
_cell.length_c   1.000
_cell.angle_alpha   90.00
_cell.angle_beta   90.00
_cell.angle_gamma   90.00
#
_symmetry.space_group_name_H-M   'P 1'
#
loop_
_entity.id
_entity.type
_entity.pdbx_description
1 polymer ?
#
loop_
_entity_poly.entity_id
_entity_poly.type
_entity_poly.pdbx_seq_one_letter_code
_entity_poly.pdbx_strand_id
1 'polypeptide(L)'
;MLPAIEVQQVRKCYGALCALTDIDLTIYPGEFFALLGPNGAGKTTLISIIAGLALADSGQVKVMGFDVIRQYQQSRRNLGVVPQELVYDPFFSVREILKIQSGYYGISDNDAWIDEILERLDLASKANANMRSLSGGMKRRVLVAQALVHKPPVIILDEPTAGVDVELRQTLWAFVRQLNRDGHTIILTTHYLEEAETLCNRVAVLKAGKLIALDTTNNLIGKMTDSNVLRLKLDPDVVPPGLQALQISHVNGITELRIENFEQVETIIAALRTARIHIVEMQLQQPDLEDVFVHLLSNHRKDGV
;
A
#
# COMPACT_ATOMS: atom_id res chain seq x y z
N MET A 1 7.71 18.01 -15.01
CA MET A 1 8.37 17.65 -13.73
C MET A 1 9.06 16.31 -13.94
N LEU A 2 10.29 16.12 -13.45
CA LEU A 2 11.00 14.85 -13.55
C LEU A 2 10.29 13.81 -12.67
N PRO A 3 9.97 12.59 -13.17
CA PRO A 3 9.39 11.54 -12.35
C PRO A 3 10.32 11.07 -11.22
N ALA A 4 9.76 10.69 -10.08
CA ALA A 4 10.50 10.03 -9.01
C ALA A 4 10.87 8.60 -9.41
N ILE A 5 9.93 7.89 -10.02
CA ILE A 5 10.17 6.58 -10.65
C ILE A 5 9.53 6.59 -12.04
N GLU A 6 10.27 6.10 -13.02
CA GLU A 6 9.83 5.88 -14.39
C GLU A 6 10.16 4.45 -14.81
N VAL A 7 9.14 3.68 -15.15
CA VAL A 7 9.23 2.31 -15.67
C VAL A 7 8.65 2.31 -17.06
N GLN A 8 9.44 1.88 -18.05
CA GLN A 8 9.05 1.91 -19.46
C GLN A 8 9.22 0.54 -20.08
N GLN A 9 8.13 -0.07 -20.52
CA GLN A 9 8.03 -1.35 -21.23
C GLN A 9 8.85 -2.47 -20.59
N VAL A 10 8.79 -2.53 -19.23
CA VAL A 10 9.59 -3.48 -18.47
C VAL A 10 9.00 -4.88 -18.57
N ARG A 11 9.83 -5.83 -18.99
CA ARG A 11 9.55 -7.25 -19.04
C ARG A 11 10.57 -8.03 -18.23
N LYS A 12 10.09 -9.08 -17.53
CA LYS A 12 10.95 -10.02 -16.79
C LYS A 12 10.36 -11.40 -16.79
N CYS A 13 11.13 -12.38 -17.30
CA CYS A 13 10.74 -13.80 -17.27
C CYS A 13 11.80 -14.62 -16.52
N TYR A 14 11.37 -15.64 -15.83
CA TYR A 14 12.19 -16.66 -15.18
C TYR A 14 11.86 -18.02 -15.82
N GLY A 15 12.65 -18.42 -16.79
CA GLY A 15 12.32 -19.58 -17.63
C GLY A 15 10.99 -19.37 -18.37
N ALA A 16 10.05 -20.27 -18.19
CA ALA A 16 8.72 -20.18 -18.83
C ALA A 16 7.77 -19.19 -18.14
N LEU A 17 8.08 -18.77 -16.91
CA LEU A 17 7.22 -17.85 -16.14
C LEU A 17 7.62 -16.39 -16.41
N CYS A 18 6.75 -15.61 -17.03
CA CYS A 18 6.93 -14.17 -17.15
C CYS A 18 6.29 -13.47 -15.93
N ALA A 19 7.15 -12.98 -15.05
CA ALA A 19 6.76 -12.28 -13.82
C ALA A 19 6.30 -10.84 -14.08
N LEU A 20 6.79 -10.20 -15.16
CA LEU A 20 6.37 -8.88 -15.63
C LEU A 20 6.27 -8.87 -17.15
N THR A 21 5.23 -8.25 -17.67
CA THR A 21 4.95 -8.15 -19.10
C THR A 21 4.57 -6.72 -19.45
N ASP A 22 5.47 -6.02 -20.13
CA ASP A 22 5.29 -4.69 -20.71
C ASP A 22 4.72 -3.67 -19.69
N ILE A 23 5.39 -3.55 -18.54
CA ILE A 23 4.98 -2.63 -17.47
C ILE A 23 5.40 -1.21 -17.81
N ASP A 24 4.42 -0.32 -17.85
CA ASP A 24 4.59 1.13 -17.90
C ASP A 24 4.04 1.74 -16.61
N LEU A 25 4.89 2.46 -15.86
CA LEU A 25 4.50 3.09 -14.60
C LEU A 25 5.30 4.38 -14.37
N THR A 26 4.60 5.45 -14.03
CA THR A 26 5.21 6.71 -13.63
C THR A 26 4.70 7.12 -12.26
N ILE A 27 5.64 7.39 -11.33
CA ILE A 27 5.37 7.91 -9.99
C ILE A 27 6.03 9.28 -9.88
N TYR A 28 5.29 10.27 -9.38
CA TYR A 28 5.78 11.65 -9.30
C TYR A 28 6.36 11.96 -7.91
N PRO A 29 7.25 12.96 -7.81
CA PRO A 29 7.81 13.38 -6.53
C PRO A 29 6.72 13.77 -5.53
N GLY A 30 6.89 13.34 -4.26
CA GLY A 30 5.97 13.61 -3.16
C GLY A 30 4.69 12.76 -3.17
N GLU A 31 4.48 11.85 -4.13
CA GLU A 31 3.35 10.93 -4.09
C GLU A 31 3.50 9.91 -2.94
N PHE A 32 2.39 9.58 -2.32
CA PHE A 32 2.23 8.37 -1.53
C PHE A 32 1.49 7.36 -2.42
N PHE A 33 2.21 6.38 -2.94
CA PHE A 33 1.78 5.48 -3.99
C PHE A 33 1.65 4.05 -3.48
N ALA A 34 0.57 3.35 -3.82
CA ALA A 34 0.43 1.92 -3.53
C ALA A 34 0.66 1.04 -4.77
N LEU A 35 1.41 -0.03 -4.60
CA LEU A 35 1.55 -1.11 -5.57
C LEU A 35 0.88 -2.37 -5.02
N LEU A 36 -0.33 -2.64 -5.48
CA LEU A 36 -1.18 -3.73 -5.01
C LEU A 36 -1.20 -4.91 -5.99
N GLY A 37 -1.64 -6.05 -5.52
CA GLY A 37 -1.83 -7.25 -6.32
C GLY A 37 -1.73 -8.52 -5.47
N PRO A 38 -2.29 -9.63 -5.92
CA PRO A 38 -2.21 -10.91 -5.22
C PRO A 38 -0.76 -11.41 -5.13
N ASN A 39 -0.55 -12.46 -4.33
CA ASN A 39 0.74 -13.15 -4.28
C ASN A 39 1.10 -13.70 -5.67
N GLY A 40 2.36 -13.51 -6.08
CA GLY A 40 2.81 -13.88 -7.41
C GLY A 40 2.41 -12.90 -8.54
N ALA A 41 1.80 -11.74 -8.24
CA ALA A 41 1.44 -10.76 -9.25
C ALA A 41 2.64 -10.07 -9.93
N GLY A 42 3.84 -10.15 -9.34
CA GLY A 42 5.06 -9.51 -9.86
C GLY A 42 5.55 -8.30 -9.04
N LYS A 43 4.88 -7.94 -7.93
CA LYS A 43 5.24 -6.77 -7.10
C LYS A 43 6.70 -6.77 -6.66
N THR A 44 7.13 -7.83 -5.99
CA THR A 44 8.53 -7.97 -5.51
C THR A 44 9.54 -7.99 -6.66
N THR A 45 9.19 -8.56 -7.81
CA THR A 45 10.03 -8.52 -9.00
C THR A 45 10.20 -7.08 -9.52
N LEU A 46 9.11 -6.32 -9.60
CA LEU A 46 9.15 -4.92 -10.03
C LEU A 46 9.97 -4.06 -9.04
N ILE A 47 9.76 -4.22 -7.73
CA ILE A 47 10.55 -3.56 -6.69
C ILE A 47 12.03 -3.92 -6.82
N SER A 48 12.36 -5.19 -7.00
CA SER A 48 13.75 -5.64 -7.17
C SER A 48 14.42 -5.03 -8.39
N ILE A 49 13.70 -4.82 -9.49
CA ILE A 49 14.22 -4.16 -10.68
C ILE A 49 14.42 -2.66 -10.41
N ILE A 50 13.45 -1.98 -9.77
CA ILE A 50 13.58 -0.56 -9.39
C ILE A 50 14.77 -0.36 -8.44
N ALA A 51 14.98 -1.28 -7.51
CA ALA A 51 16.11 -1.27 -6.57
C ALA A 51 17.46 -1.62 -7.23
N GLY A 52 17.47 -2.05 -8.50
CA GLY A 52 18.68 -2.53 -9.19
C GLY A 52 19.23 -3.82 -8.60
N LEU A 53 18.38 -4.64 -7.97
CA LEU A 53 18.71 -5.98 -7.44
C LEU A 53 18.43 -7.09 -8.46
N ALA A 54 17.55 -6.84 -9.43
CA ALA A 54 17.24 -7.72 -10.53
C ALA A 54 17.33 -6.95 -11.86
N LEU A 55 17.75 -7.63 -12.92
CA LEU A 55 17.80 -7.07 -14.27
C LEU A 55 16.49 -7.35 -15.00
N ALA A 56 15.91 -6.34 -15.64
CA ALA A 56 14.85 -6.53 -16.61
C ALA A 56 15.40 -7.23 -17.86
N ASP A 57 14.58 -8.03 -18.53
CA ASP A 57 14.95 -8.65 -19.81
C ASP A 57 14.79 -7.66 -20.97
N SER A 58 13.85 -6.71 -20.84
CA SER A 58 13.67 -5.56 -21.74
C SER A 58 13.03 -4.39 -20.99
N GLY A 59 13.06 -3.22 -21.64
CA GLY A 59 12.57 -1.96 -21.05
C GLY A 59 13.62 -1.20 -20.26
N GLN A 60 13.20 -0.14 -19.60
CA GLN A 60 14.09 0.75 -18.83
C GLN A 60 13.42 1.20 -17.54
N VAL A 61 14.21 1.35 -16.47
CA VAL A 61 13.79 1.92 -15.21
C VAL A 61 14.71 3.05 -14.79
N LYS A 62 14.12 4.15 -14.34
CA LYS A 62 14.84 5.30 -13.77
C LYS A 62 14.30 5.66 -12.40
N VAL A 63 15.19 6.06 -11.51
CA VAL A 63 14.87 6.65 -10.20
C VAL A 63 15.46 8.06 -10.19
N MET A 64 14.60 9.07 -9.97
CA MET A 64 15.00 10.49 -10.04
C MET A 64 15.76 10.83 -11.34
N GLY A 65 15.35 10.21 -12.46
CA GLY A 65 15.97 10.38 -13.77
C GLY A 65 17.24 9.56 -14.02
N PHE A 66 17.79 8.87 -13.02
CA PHE A 66 18.98 8.03 -13.14
C PHE A 66 18.60 6.59 -13.49
N ASP A 67 19.16 6.06 -14.56
CA ASP A 67 18.98 4.67 -14.98
C ASP A 67 19.51 3.70 -13.92
N VAL A 68 18.68 2.75 -13.50
CA VAL A 68 19.00 1.84 -12.38
C VAL A 68 20.14 0.87 -12.67
N ILE A 69 20.51 0.70 -13.95
CA ILE A 69 21.63 -0.17 -14.39
C ILE A 69 22.86 0.67 -14.73
N ARG A 70 22.71 1.64 -15.64
CA ARG A 70 23.84 2.42 -16.16
C ARG A 70 24.35 3.45 -15.15
N GLN A 71 23.48 3.97 -14.31
CA GLN A 71 23.75 5.01 -13.32
C GLN A 71 23.38 4.52 -11.91
N TYR A 72 23.69 3.25 -11.61
CA TYR A 72 23.25 2.55 -10.40
C TYR A 72 23.66 3.25 -9.10
N GLN A 73 24.84 3.91 -9.06
CA GLN A 73 25.28 4.62 -7.86
C GLN A 73 24.38 5.82 -7.54
N GLN A 74 24.04 6.61 -8.57
CA GLN A 74 23.14 7.76 -8.42
C GLN A 74 21.70 7.29 -8.11
N SER A 75 21.23 6.28 -8.82
CA SER A 75 19.91 5.70 -8.58
C SER A 75 19.77 5.21 -7.13
N ARG A 76 20.73 4.44 -6.62
CA ARG A 76 20.70 3.90 -5.25
C ARG A 76 20.84 4.99 -4.17
N ARG A 77 21.55 6.08 -4.43
CA ARG A 77 21.59 7.22 -3.50
C ARG A 77 20.26 7.93 -3.36
N ASN A 78 19.40 7.82 -4.36
CA ASN A 78 18.06 8.42 -4.36
C ASN A 78 16.97 7.47 -3.88
N LEU A 79 17.31 6.24 -3.47
CA LEU A 79 16.35 5.20 -3.15
C LEU A 79 16.65 4.52 -1.80
N GLY A 80 15.69 4.51 -0.90
CA GLY A 80 15.66 3.66 0.29
C GLY A 80 14.69 2.51 0.08
N VAL A 81 15.09 1.28 0.42
CA VAL A 81 14.21 0.11 0.28
C VAL A 81 14.15 -0.64 1.61
N VAL A 82 12.95 -0.84 2.10
CA VAL A 82 12.65 -1.72 3.23
C VAL A 82 12.11 -3.03 2.67
N PRO A 83 12.86 -4.12 2.74
CA PRO A 83 12.45 -5.41 2.18
C PRO A 83 11.38 -6.08 3.03
N GLN A 84 10.61 -6.99 2.44
CA GLN A 84 9.63 -7.81 3.13
C GLN A 84 10.28 -8.72 4.18
N GLU A 85 11.41 -9.33 3.87
CA GLU A 85 12.11 -10.24 4.77
C GLU A 85 12.94 -9.50 5.82
N LEU A 86 12.98 -10.04 7.04
CA LEU A 86 13.80 -9.52 8.14
C LEU A 86 15.25 -10.02 8.01
N VAL A 87 16.01 -9.41 7.10
CA VAL A 87 17.45 -9.70 6.97
C VAL A 87 18.22 -8.70 7.82
N TYR A 88 19.01 -9.19 8.79
CA TYR A 88 19.81 -8.36 9.67
C TYR A 88 21.13 -9.05 10.02
N ASP A 89 22.17 -8.24 10.25
CA ASP A 89 23.43 -8.75 10.76
C ASP A 89 23.35 -8.89 12.29
N PRO A 90 23.56 -10.10 12.82
CA PRO A 90 23.41 -10.37 14.25
C PRO A 90 24.60 -9.91 15.10
N PHE A 91 25.68 -9.42 14.52
CA PHE A 91 26.93 -9.11 15.25
C PHE A 91 27.00 -7.65 15.70
N PHE A 92 26.20 -6.77 15.11
CA PHE A 92 26.23 -5.33 15.39
C PHE A 92 25.09 -4.89 16.31
N SER A 93 25.32 -3.78 17.02
CA SER A 93 24.26 -3.01 17.67
C SER A 93 23.45 -2.22 16.63
N VAL A 94 22.29 -1.72 17.05
CA VAL A 94 21.43 -0.88 16.18
C VAL A 94 22.19 0.33 15.65
N ARG A 95 22.90 1.05 16.50
CA ARG A 95 23.68 2.24 16.10
C ARG A 95 24.81 1.90 15.15
N GLU A 96 25.55 0.83 15.43
CA GLU A 96 26.67 0.41 14.57
C GLU A 96 26.20 0.08 13.15
N ILE A 97 25.09 -0.68 13.02
CA ILE A 97 24.58 -1.04 11.69
C ILE A 97 24.11 0.19 10.91
N LEU A 98 23.54 1.21 11.58
CA LEU A 98 23.14 2.47 10.92
C LEU A 98 24.37 3.28 10.50
N LYS A 99 25.45 3.32 11.30
CA LYS A 99 26.72 3.96 10.93
C LYS A 99 27.37 3.25 9.74
N ILE A 100 27.41 1.92 9.75
CA ILE A 100 27.93 1.13 8.63
C ILE A 100 27.14 1.41 7.37
N GLN A 101 25.81 1.43 7.47
CA GLN A 101 24.93 1.75 6.36
C GLN A 101 25.16 3.16 5.80
N SER A 102 25.34 4.17 6.67
CA SER A 102 25.74 5.53 6.28
C SER A 102 27.06 5.54 5.50
N GLY A 103 28.04 4.74 5.96
CA GLY A 103 29.34 4.60 5.31
C GLY A 103 29.25 4.07 3.87
N TYR A 104 28.33 3.16 3.57
CA TYR A 104 28.09 2.69 2.19
C TYR A 104 27.66 3.79 1.24
N TYR A 105 27.00 4.84 1.76
CA TYR A 105 26.64 6.04 0.97
C TYR A 105 27.68 7.14 1.02
N GLY A 106 28.83 6.92 1.70
CA GLY A 106 29.91 7.89 1.84
C GLY A 106 29.60 9.02 2.85
N ILE A 107 28.70 8.78 3.79
CA ILE A 107 28.32 9.74 4.84
C ILE A 107 29.09 9.36 6.11
N SER A 108 30.09 10.16 6.51
CA SER A 108 30.94 9.90 7.67
C SER A 108 30.43 10.51 8.97
N ASP A 109 29.72 11.64 8.89
CA ASP A 109 29.18 12.38 10.05
C ASP A 109 27.65 12.41 9.97
N ASN A 110 27.02 11.38 10.53
CA ASN A 110 25.58 11.18 10.45
C ASN A 110 24.93 10.92 11.81
N ASP A 111 25.67 11.14 12.90
CA ASP A 111 25.20 10.78 14.24
C ASP A 111 23.90 11.52 14.62
N ALA A 112 23.81 12.80 14.32
CA ALA A 112 22.62 13.60 14.65
C ALA A 112 21.35 13.08 13.91
N TRP A 113 21.50 12.69 12.64
CA TRP A 113 20.38 12.13 11.88
C TRP A 113 20.02 10.71 12.34
N ILE A 114 21.01 9.91 12.68
CA ILE A 114 20.81 8.56 13.26
C ILE A 114 20.05 8.69 14.58
N ASP A 115 20.41 9.62 15.45
CA ASP A 115 19.71 9.87 16.72
C ASP A 115 18.26 10.28 16.48
N GLU A 116 18.00 11.17 15.54
CA GLU A 116 16.65 11.60 15.17
C GLU A 116 15.80 10.42 14.65
N ILE A 117 16.35 9.58 13.75
CA ILE A 117 15.67 8.39 13.24
C ILE A 117 15.34 7.43 14.39
N LEU A 118 16.31 7.17 15.28
CA LEU A 118 16.13 6.26 16.40
C LEU A 118 15.04 6.74 17.36
N GLU A 119 14.98 8.04 17.62
CA GLU A 119 13.94 8.65 18.45
C GLU A 119 12.56 8.52 17.79
N ARG A 120 12.43 8.90 16.53
CA ARG A 120 11.16 8.86 15.78
C ARG A 120 10.62 7.44 15.60
N LEU A 121 11.50 6.42 15.59
CA LEU A 121 11.14 5.01 15.49
C LEU A 121 11.04 4.30 16.85
N ASP A 122 11.10 5.05 17.97
CA ASP A 122 11.08 4.51 19.32
C ASP A 122 12.15 3.40 19.53
N LEU A 123 13.36 3.68 19.05
CA LEU A 123 14.53 2.80 19.15
C LEU A 123 15.67 3.43 19.97
N ALA A 124 15.52 4.67 20.47
CA ALA A 124 16.58 5.38 21.18
C ALA A 124 17.12 4.59 22.38
N SER A 125 16.22 4.00 23.19
CA SER A 125 16.60 3.16 24.34
C SER A 125 17.32 1.85 23.96
N LYS A 126 17.25 1.45 22.70
CA LYS A 126 17.84 0.24 22.13
C LYS A 126 19.01 0.52 21.18
N ALA A 127 19.46 1.76 21.07
CA ALA A 127 20.53 2.15 20.16
C ALA A 127 21.79 1.29 20.28
N ASN A 128 22.18 0.93 21.49
CA ASN A 128 23.35 0.11 21.78
C ASN A 128 23.03 -1.38 22.00
N ALA A 129 21.76 -1.78 21.83
CA ALA A 129 21.37 -3.18 21.93
C ALA A 129 21.78 -3.93 20.66
N ASN A 130 22.21 -5.21 20.86
CA ASN A 130 22.54 -6.08 19.75
C ASN A 130 21.26 -6.48 18.99
N MET A 131 21.35 -6.56 17.65
CA MET A 131 20.24 -6.92 16.78
C MET A 131 19.55 -8.24 17.16
N ARG A 132 20.27 -9.20 17.71
CA ARG A 132 19.69 -10.49 18.17
C ARG A 132 18.68 -10.32 19.28
N SER A 133 18.90 -9.38 20.19
CA SER A 133 18.07 -9.17 21.38
C SER A 133 16.76 -8.43 21.10
N LEU A 134 16.55 -7.95 19.88
CA LEU A 134 15.38 -7.18 19.48
C LEU A 134 14.19 -8.09 19.12
N SER A 135 12.97 -7.62 19.42
CA SER A 135 11.74 -8.23 18.91
C SER A 135 11.65 -8.12 17.40
N GLY A 136 10.76 -8.89 16.76
CA GLY A 136 10.53 -8.82 15.32
C GLY A 136 10.12 -7.42 14.86
N GLY A 137 9.21 -6.77 15.59
CA GLY A 137 8.79 -5.39 15.31
C GLY A 137 9.92 -4.37 15.47
N MET A 138 10.79 -4.52 16.48
CA MET A 138 11.98 -3.66 16.63
C MET A 138 12.95 -3.85 15.45
N LYS A 139 13.21 -5.09 15.04
CA LYS A 139 14.05 -5.38 13.86
C LYS A 139 13.50 -4.75 12.61
N ARG A 140 12.17 -4.79 12.41
CA ARG A 140 11.50 -4.13 11.29
C ARG A 140 11.74 -2.63 11.29
N ARG A 141 11.61 -1.98 12.45
CA ARG A 141 11.91 -0.54 12.59
C ARG A 141 13.38 -0.22 12.29
N VAL A 142 14.32 -1.08 12.67
CA VAL A 142 15.75 -0.92 12.31
C VAL A 142 15.95 -1.01 10.79
N LEU A 143 15.27 -1.91 10.08
CA LEU A 143 15.33 -1.96 8.61
C LEU A 143 14.80 -0.67 7.98
N VAL A 144 13.72 -0.10 8.53
CA VAL A 144 13.23 1.22 8.11
C VAL A 144 14.30 2.29 8.37
N ALA A 145 14.92 2.30 9.56
CA ALA A 145 16.01 3.22 9.88
C ALA A 145 17.18 3.10 8.88
N GLN A 146 17.60 1.87 8.53
CA GLN A 146 18.66 1.63 7.56
C GLN A 146 18.33 2.20 6.17
N ALA A 147 17.09 2.06 5.73
CA ALA A 147 16.66 2.61 4.44
C ALA A 147 16.66 4.14 4.40
N LEU A 148 16.66 4.81 5.56
CA LEU A 148 16.55 6.26 5.70
C LEU A 148 17.85 6.98 6.04
N VAL A 149 18.92 6.26 6.38
CA VAL A 149 20.18 6.88 6.88
C VAL A 149 20.79 7.89 5.90
N HIS A 150 20.57 7.71 4.60
CA HIS A 150 21.11 8.57 3.54
C HIS A 150 20.09 9.60 3.02
N LYS A 151 18.95 9.78 3.70
CA LYS A 151 17.88 10.72 3.36
C LYS A 151 17.41 10.60 1.90
N PRO A 152 17.02 9.41 1.42
CA PRO A 152 16.64 9.23 0.03
C PRO A 152 15.34 9.98 -0.29
N PRO A 153 15.20 10.66 -1.44
CA PRO A 153 13.96 11.28 -1.86
C PRO A 153 12.84 10.28 -2.20
N VAL A 154 13.19 9.02 -2.45
CA VAL A 154 12.25 7.93 -2.77
C VAL A 154 12.43 6.79 -1.78
N ILE A 155 11.33 6.31 -1.21
CA ILE A 155 11.33 5.24 -0.20
C ILE A 155 10.34 4.17 -0.64
N ILE A 156 10.80 2.92 -0.75
CA ILE A 156 9.97 1.74 -1.00
C ILE A 156 9.82 0.96 0.29
N LEU A 157 8.59 0.67 0.67
CA LEU A 157 8.21 -0.12 1.83
C LEU A 157 7.50 -1.39 1.33
N ASP A 158 8.20 -2.52 1.34
CA ASP A 158 7.63 -3.80 0.90
C ASP A 158 7.04 -4.54 2.11
N GLU A 159 5.71 -4.52 2.24
CA GLU A 159 4.93 -5.08 3.35
C GLU A 159 5.47 -4.69 4.74
N PRO A 160 5.63 -3.39 5.06
CA PRO A 160 6.37 -2.95 6.24
C PRO A 160 5.68 -3.30 7.56
N THR A 161 4.38 -3.60 7.54
CA THR A 161 3.55 -3.88 8.72
C THR A 161 3.20 -5.37 8.89
N ALA A 162 3.73 -6.24 8.03
CA ALA A 162 3.51 -7.68 8.14
C ALA A 162 4.02 -8.22 9.48
N GLY A 163 3.12 -8.83 10.27
CA GLY A 163 3.47 -9.39 11.59
C GLY A 163 3.79 -8.36 12.68
N VAL A 164 3.40 -7.11 12.48
CA VAL A 164 3.55 -6.01 13.46
C VAL A 164 2.22 -5.79 14.18
N ASP A 165 2.29 -5.57 15.50
CA ASP A 165 1.10 -5.24 16.30
C ASP A 165 0.52 -3.86 15.95
N VAL A 166 -0.71 -3.60 16.42
CA VAL A 166 -1.49 -2.40 16.04
C VAL A 166 -0.82 -1.10 16.46
N GLU A 167 -0.25 -1.04 17.68
CA GLU A 167 0.38 0.17 18.22
C GLU A 167 1.65 0.53 17.45
N LEU A 168 2.49 -0.46 17.19
CA LEU A 168 3.69 -0.33 16.38
C LEU A 168 3.38 0.08 14.94
N ARG A 169 2.30 -0.46 14.37
CA ARG A 169 1.82 -0.09 13.04
C ARG A 169 1.44 1.39 12.97
N GLN A 170 0.70 1.88 13.96
CA GLN A 170 0.32 3.30 14.03
C GLN A 170 1.53 4.22 14.14
N THR A 171 2.52 3.87 14.97
CA THR A 171 3.77 4.63 15.11
C THR A 171 4.53 4.69 13.80
N LEU A 172 4.67 3.56 13.09
CA LEU A 172 5.34 3.52 11.80
C LEU A 172 4.61 4.39 10.76
N TRP A 173 3.28 4.31 10.69
CA TRP A 173 2.51 5.10 9.73
C TRP A 173 2.53 6.60 10.05
N ALA A 174 2.54 6.98 11.32
CA ALA A 174 2.72 8.38 11.71
C ALA A 174 4.06 8.93 11.20
N PHE A 175 5.14 8.16 11.37
CA PHE A 175 6.46 8.53 10.88
C PHE A 175 6.54 8.58 9.35
N VAL A 176 6.01 7.58 8.65
CA VAL A 176 6.01 7.54 7.17
C VAL A 176 5.18 8.68 6.57
N ARG A 177 4.03 9.01 7.18
CA ARG A 177 3.24 10.20 6.78
C ARG A 177 4.03 11.49 6.95
N GLN A 178 4.83 11.60 8.02
CA GLN A 178 5.68 12.78 8.21
C GLN A 178 6.75 12.87 7.13
N LEU A 179 7.43 11.78 6.79
CA LEU A 179 8.39 11.74 5.68
C LEU A 179 7.75 12.18 4.35
N ASN A 180 6.53 11.74 4.07
CA ASN A 180 5.82 12.17 2.86
C ASN A 180 5.48 13.66 2.88
N ARG A 181 5.05 14.23 4.03
CA ARG A 181 4.85 15.68 4.20
C ARG A 181 6.13 16.47 4.02
N ASP A 182 7.26 15.89 4.42
CA ASP A 182 8.60 16.50 4.27
C ASP A 182 9.10 16.42 2.80
N GLY A 183 8.28 15.85 1.88
CA GLY A 183 8.52 15.81 0.45
C GLY A 183 9.07 14.50 -0.09
N HIS A 184 9.26 13.47 0.75
CA HIS A 184 9.66 12.15 0.27
C HIS A 184 8.54 11.46 -0.52
N THR A 185 8.91 10.80 -1.61
CA THR A 185 8.01 9.92 -2.37
C THR A 185 7.99 8.55 -1.72
N ILE A 186 6.80 8.06 -1.39
CA ILE A 186 6.63 6.77 -0.71
C ILE A 186 5.96 5.78 -1.66
N ILE A 187 6.55 4.61 -1.83
CA ILE A 187 5.92 3.48 -2.51
C ILE A 187 5.65 2.39 -1.48
N LEU A 188 4.41 1.99 -1.35
CA LEU A 188 3.95 0.99 -0.42
C LEU A 188 3.46 -0.25 -1.16
N THR A 189 3.94 -1.44 -0.78
CA THR A 189 3.18 -2.66 -1.00
C THR A 189 2.55 -3.11 0.31
N THR A 190 1.35 -3.56 0.25
CA THR A 190 0.65 -4.12 1.41
C THR A 190 -0.43 -5.11 0.94
N HIS A 191 -0.77 -6.03 1.81
CA HIS A 191 -1.96 -6.86 1.67
C HIS A 191 -3.14 -6.32 2.50
N TYR A 192 -2.90 -5.27 3.31
CA TYR A 192 -3.94 -4.52 4.04
C TYR A 192 -4.44 -3.37 3.16
N LEU A 193 -5.54 -3.58 2.42
CA LEU A 193 -6.07 -2.60 1.48
C LEU A 193 -6.52 -1.31 2.16
N GLU A 194 -6.98 -1.39 3.41
CA GLU A 194 -7.31 -0.24 4.27
C GLU A 194 -6.10 0.71 4.47
N GLU A 195 -4.88 0.16 4.57
CA GLU A 195 -3.66 0.99 4.65
C GLU A 195 -3.43 1.76 3.35
N ALA A 196 -3.59 1.09 2.20
CA ALA A 196 -3.44 1.73 0.89
C ALA A 196 -4.52 2.80 0.67
N GLU A 197 -5.76 2.54 1.08
CA GLU A 197 -6.86 3.50 0.99
C GLU A 197 -6.62 4.75 1.82
N THR A 198 -6.16 4.55 3.08
CA THR A 198 -5.97 5.66 4.04
C THR A 198 -4.73 6.49 3.77
N LEU A 199 -3.68 5.90 3.21
CA LEU A 199 -2.35 6.52 3.08
C LEU A 199 -2.05 6.99 1.67
N CYS A 200 -2.53 6.28 0.65
CA CYS A 200 -2.03 6.46 -0.71
C CYS A 200 -2.96 7.32 -1.57
N ASN A 201 -2.35 8.22 -2.33
CA ASN A 201 -3.07 9.09 -3.26
C ASN A 201 -3.42 8.38 -4.56
N ARG A 202 -2.52 7.51 -5.03
CA ARG A 202 -2.67 6.72 -6.26
C ARG A 202 -2.30 5.27 -6.00
N VAL A 203 -2.95 4.40 -6.76
CA VAL A 203 -2.83 2.96 -6.65
C VAL A 203 -2.59 2.35 -8.02
N ALA A 204 -1.61 1.45 -8.10
CA ALA A 204 -1.43 0.54 -9.21
C ALA A 204 -1.80 -0.88 -8.77
N VAL A 205 -2.58 -1.58 -9.58
CA VAL A 205 -2.93 -2.98 -9.32
C VAL A 205 -2.26 -3.87 -10.36
N LEU A 206 -1.39 -4.77 -9.88
CA LEU A 206 -0.76 -5.80 -10.71
C LEU A 206 -1.53 -7.12 -10.60
N LYS A 207 -1.65 -7.82 -11.74
CA LYS A 207 -2.16 -9.19 -11.81
C LYS A 207 -1.42 -9.97 -12.90
N ALA A 208 -0.88 -11.15 -12.55
CA ALA A 208 -0.17 -12.03 -13.50
C ALA A 208 0.88 -11.28 -14.36
N GLY A 209 1.67 -10.41 -13.72
CA GLY A 209 2.73 -9.66 -14.37
C GLY A 209 2.27 -8.47 -15.23
N LYS A 210 1.00 -8.08 -15.18
CA LYS A 210 0.45 -6.95 -15.95
C LYS A 210 -0.14 -5.90 -15.01
N LEU A 211 -0.05 -4.64 -15.42
CA LEU A 211 -0.74 -3.54 -14.75
C LEU A 211 -2.20 -3.53 -15.25
N ILE A 212 -3.15 -3.81 -14.33
CA ILE A 212 -4.59 -3.89 -14.67
C ILE A 212 -5.38 -2.64 -14.27
N ALA A 213 -4.86 -1.84 -13.35
CA ALA A 213 -5.42 -0.55 -12.98
C ALA A 213 -4.31 0.40 -12.50
N LEU A 214 -4.47 1.68 -12.81
CA LEU A 214 -3.62 2.78 -12.32
C LEU A 214 -4.48 4.03 -12.26
N ASP A 215 -4.83 4.47 -11.05
CA ASP A 215 -5.66 5.66 -10.86
C ASP A 215 -5.50 6.20 -9.42
N THR A 216 -6.13 7.33 -9.11
CA THR A 216 -6.27 7.78 -7.72
C THR A 216 -7.18 6.83 -6.95
N THR A 217 -6.95 6.71 -5.65
CA THR A 217 -7.75 5.86 -4.74
C THR A 217 -9.24 6.24 -4.86
N ASN A 218 -9.53 7.54 -4.80
CA ASN A 218 -10.90 8.04 -4.90
C ASN A 218 -11.56 7.72 -6.25
N ASN A 219 -10.82 7.81 -7.36
CA ASN A 219 -11.37 7.48 -8.69
C ASN A 219 -11.65 5.98 -8.83
N LEU A 220 -10.79 5.12 -8.24
CA LEU A 220 -11.01 3.67 -8.25
C LEU A 220 -12.27 3.30 -7.47
N ILE A 221 -12.45 3.84 -6.27
CA ILE A 221 -13.64 3.64 -5.44
C ILE A 221 -14.87 4.24 -6.12
N GLY A 222 -14.75 5.46 -6.66
CA GLY A 222 -15.85 6.14 -7.34
C GLY A 222 -16.38 5.44 -8.61
N LYS A 223 -15.59 4.56 -9.23
CA LYS A 223 -16.06 3.72 -10.35
C LYS A 223 -17.01 2.59 -9.89
N MET A 224 -17.12 2.35 -8.60
CA MET A 224 -18.00 1.35 -7.97
C MET A 224 -19.30 1.98 -7.42
N THR A 225 -19.75 3.12 -7.96
CA THR A 225 -20.92 3.90 -7.48
C THR A 225 -22.22 3.11 -7.35
N ASP A 226 -22.38 2.00 -8.08
CA ASP A 226 -23.55 1.14 -8.00
C ASP A 226 -23.53 0.17 -6.78
N SER A 227 -22.58 0.30 -5.89
CA SER A 227 -22.32 -0.64 -4.80
C SER A 227 -22.58 -0.07 -3.41
N ASN A 228 -23.22 1.10 -3.28
CA ASN A 228 -23.63 1.58 -1.97
C ASN A 228 -24.71 0.65 -1.40
N VAL A 229 -24.53 0.22 -0.16
CA VAL A 229 -25.43 -0.70 0.52
C VAL A 229 -25.94 -0.06 1.80
N LEU A 230 -27.27 0.01 1.93
CA LEU A 230 -27.91 0.41 3.17
C LEU A 230 -28.28 -0.84 3.96
N ARG A 231 -27.59 -1.05 5.08
CA ARG A 231 -27.85 -2.14 6.02
C ARG A 231 -28.82 -1.67 7.08
N LEU A 232 -29.90 -2.40 7.23
CA LEU A 232 -30.99 -2.07 8.14
C LEU A 232 -31.30 -3.26 9.02
N LYS A 233 -31.51 -3.00 10.32
CA LYS A 233 -32.17 -3.91 11.22
C LYS A 233 -33.57 -3.37 11.50
N LEU A 234 -34.58 -4.15 11.17
CA LEU A 234 -35.99 -3.72 11.16
C LEU A 234 -36.79 -4.40 12.26
N ASP A 235 -37.80 -3.68 12.79
CA ASP A 235 -38.79 -4.22 13.69
C ASP A 235 -40.21 -3.73 13.27
N PRO A 236 -41.12 -4.64 12.86
CA PRO A 236 -40.92 -6.07 12.62
C PRO A 236 -39.91 -6.35 11.49
N ASP A 237 -39.25 -7.52 11.55
CA ASP A 237 -38.23 -7.97 10.61
C ASP A 237 -38.82 -8.38 9.25
N VAL A 238 -39.39 -7.39 8.54
CA VAL A 238 -40.07 -7.53 7.26
C VAL A 238 -39.65 -6.42 6.31
N VAL A 239 -39.38 -6.75 5.06
CA VAL A 239 -39.10 -5.77 4.00
C VAL A 239 -40.42 -5.41 3.27
N PRO A 240 -40.82 -4.13 3.24
CA PRO A 240 -42.02 -3.71 2.51
C PRO A 240 -41.91 -4.05 1.01
N PRO A 241 -43.04 -4.36 0.35
CA PRO A 241 -43.06 -4.71 -1.08
C PRO A 241 -42.40 -3.67 -1.97
N GLY A 242 -42.53 -2.39 -1.63
CA GLY A 242 -41.89 -1.28 -2.39
C GLY A 242 -40.34 -1.22 -2.32
N LEU A 243 -39.73 -1.95 -1.37
CA LEU A 243 -38.26 -1.99 -1.21
C LEU A 243 -37.65 -3.32 -1.65
N GLN A 244 -38.45 -4.31 -2.02
CA GLN A 244 -37.97 -5.63 -2.44
C GLN A 244 -37.08 -5.56 -3.69
N ALA A 245 -37.35 -4.63 -4.60
CA ALA A 245 -36.53 -4.44 -5.81
C ALA A 245 -35.10 -3.95 -5.49
N LEU A 246 -34.89 -3.31 -4.35
CA LEU A 246 -33.59 -2.81 -3.88
C LEU A 246 -32.88 -3.84 -2.99
N GLN A 247 -33.57 -4.90 -2.59
CA GLN A 247 -33.06 -5.89 -1.64
C GLN A 247 -31.94 -6.74 -2.28
N ILE A 248 -30.76 -6.74 -1.66
CA ILE A 248 -29.61 -7.57 -1.99
C ILE A 248 -29.67 -8.86 -1.17
N SER A 249 -29.84 -8.71 0.13
CA SER A 249 -29.88 -9.82 1.08
C SER A 249 -30.82 -9.53 2.25
N HIS A 250 -31.23 -10.61 2.94
CA HIS A 250 -31.93 -10.54 4.20
C HIS A 250 -31.53 -11.77 5.03
N VAL A 251 -30.61 -11.57 5.95
CA VAL A 251 -29.99 -12.66 6.71
C VAL A 251 -29.82 -12.22 8.18
N ASN A 252 -30.21 -13.08 9.11
CA ASN A 252 -30.08 -12.88 10.57
C ASN A 252 -30.69 -11.56 11.08
N GLY A 253 -31.82 -11.14 10.50
CA GLY A 253 -32.50 -9.91 10.90
C GLY A 253 -31.87 -8.63 10.36
N ILE A 254 -30.91 -8.75 9.43
CA ILE A 254 -30.29 -7.62 8.72
C ILE A 254 -30.75 -7.65 7.27
N THR A 255 -31.34 -6.54 6.83
CA THR A 255 -31.71 -6.30 5.44
C THR A 255 -30.65 -5.42 4.79
N GLU A 256 -30.15 -5.83 3.61
CA GLU A 256 -29.24 -5.05 2.78
C GLU A 256 -29.99 -4.58 1.54
N LEU A 257 -30.02 -3.25 1.35
CA LEU A 257 -30.64 -2.61 0.21
C LEU A 257 -29.58 -1.91 -0.63
N ARG A 258 -29.60 -2.12 -1.95
CA ARG A 258 -28.77 -1.36 -2.89
C ARG A 258 -29.32 0.05 -3.04
N ILE A 259 -28.43 1.03 -2.97
CA ILE A 259 -28.78 2.43 -3.22
C ILE A 259 -27.82 3.04 -4.24
N GLU A 260 -28.36 3.84 -5.17
CA GLU A 260 -27.60 4.53 -6.20
C GLU A 260 -27.11 5.90 -5.72
N ASN A 261 -27.90 6.54 -4.87
CA ASN A 261 -27.60 7.85 -4.31
C ASN A 261 -28.20 8.04 -2.91
N PHE A 262 -27.77 9.08 -2.21
CA PHE A 262 -28.22 9.35 -0.84
C PHE A 262 -29.68 9.81 -0.76
N GLU A 263 -30.28 10.35 -1.85
CA GLU A 263 -31.68 10.75 -1.86
C GLU A 263 -32.60 9.54 -1.73
N GLN A 264 -32.17 8.37 -2.19
CA GLN A 264 -32.93 7.13 -2.01
C GLN A 264 -33.05 6.71 -0.54
N VAL A 265 -32.10 7.11 0.32
CA VAL A 265 -32.18 6.81 1.76
C VAL A 265 -33.42 7.46 2.38
N GLU A 266 -33.73 8.72 2.01
CA GLU A 266 -34.94 9.41 2.47
C GLU A 266 -36.21 8.69 2.00
N THR A 267 -36.24 8.24 0.76
CA THR A 267 -37.36 7.47 0.20
C THR A 267 -37.54 6.15 0.91
N ILE A 268 -36.46 5.42 1.22
CA ILE A 268 -36.48 4.17 1.97
C ILE A 268 -37.02 4.40 3.38
N ILE A 269 -36.53 5.42 4.08
CA ILE A 269 -37.00 5.76 5.44
C ILE A 269 -38.49 6.12 5.43
N ALA A 270 -38.93 6.88 4.43
CA ALA A 270 -40.35 7.24 4.28
C ALA A 270 -41.24 6.01 4.02
N ALA A 271 -40.81 5.08 3.18
CA ALA A 271 -41.49 3.83 2.90
C ALA A 271 -41.61 2.95 4.15
N LEU A 272 -40.54 2.79 4.94
CA LEU A 272 -40.53 2.05 6.20
C LEU A 272 -41.49 2.66 7.22
N ARG A 273 -41.46 3.99 7.37
CA ARG A 273 -42.38 4.73 8.26
C ARG A 273 -43.84 4.53 7.86
N THR A 274 -44.15 4.58 6.56
CA THR A 274 -45.51 4.35 6.04
C THR A 274 -45.98 2.93 6.31
N ALA A 275 -45.08 1.96 6.23
CA ALA A 275 -45.33 0.57 6.56
C ALA A 275 -45.37 0.28 8.09
N ARG A 276 -45.15 1.30 8.94
CA ARG A 276 -45.07 1.17 10.41
C ARG A 276 -43.96 0.22 10.86
N ILE A 277 -42.85 0.20 10.14
CA ILE A 277 -41.66 -0.58 10.47
C ILE A 277 -40.62 0.37 11.10
N HIS A 278 -40.11 -0.01 12.26
CA HIS A 278 -39.11 0.76 12.98
C HIS A 278 -37.70 0.35 12.54
N ILE A 279 -36.81 1.33 12.37
CA ILE A 279 -35.39 1.09 12.12
C ILE A 279 -34.73 0.97 13.50
N VAL A 280 -34.19 -0.21 13.81
CA VAL A 280 -33.45 -0.47 15.06
C VAL A 280 -32.01 -0.07 14.90
N GLU A 281 -31.40 -0.42 13.76
CA GLU A 281 -30.03 -0.05 13.39
C GLU A 281 -29.99 0.31 11.91
N MET A 282 -29.18 1.29 11.56
CA MET A 282 -28.95 1.72 10.18
C MET A 282 -27.46 2.00 9.98
N GLN A 283 -26.89 1.39 8.96
CA GLN A 283 -25.52 1.61 8.55
C GLN A 283 -25.48 1.78 7.04
N LEU A 284 -24.82 2.83 6.59
CA LEU A 284 -24.50 3.02 5.18
C LEU A 284 -23.10 2.48 4.92
N GLN A 285 -23.00 1.47 4.09
CA GLN A 285 -21.75 0.90 3.64
C GLN A 285 -21.46 1.44 2.24
N GLN A 286 -20.38 2.17 2.13
CA GLN A 286 -19.84 2.61 0.84
C GLN A 286 -18.80 1.58 0.38
N PRO A 287 -18.63 1.39 -0.94
CA PRO A 287 -17.55 0.55 -1.45
C PRO A 287 -16.20 1.08 -0.97
N ASP A 288 -15.30 0.19 -0.67
CA ASP A 288 -13.93 0.45 -0.29
C ASP A 288 -12.93 -0.05 -1.35
N LEU A 289 -11.65 0.13 -1.09
CA LEU A 289 -10.61 -0.34 -2.00
C LEU A 289 -10.55 -1.87 -2.08
N GLU A 290 -11.06 -2.59 -1.08
CA GLU A 290 -11.14 -4.05 -1.08
C GLU A 290 -12.19 -4.54 -2.09
N ASP A 291 -13.36 -3.90 -2.12
CA ASP A 291 -14.40 -4.19 -3.11
C ASP A 291 -13.90 -3.95 -4.54
N VAL A 292 -13.23 -2.82 -4.76
CA VAL A 292 -12.58 -2.49 -6.05
C VAL A 292 -11.58 -3.57 -6.44
N PHE A 293 -10.73 -3.97 -5.50
CA PHE A 293 -9.68 -4.94 -5.75
C PHE A 293 -10.26 -6.32 -6.12
N VAL A 294 -11.27 -6.79 -5.38
CA VAL A 294 -11.98 -8.04 -5.68
C VAL A 294 -12.63 -7.97 -7.07
N HIS A 295 -13.30 -6.85 -7.39
CA HIS A 295 -13.93 -6.64 -8.69
C HIS A 295 -12.92 -6.69 -9.85
N LEU A 296 -11.82 -5.96 -9.74
CA LEU A 296 -10.74 -5.95 -10.75
C LEU A 296 -10.14 -7.34 -10.96
N LEU A 297 -9.95 -8.09 -9.86
CA LEU A 297 -9.41 -9.43 -9.95
C LEU A 297 -10.39 -10.44 -10.54
N SER A 298 -11.70 -10.28 -10.34
CA SER A 298 -12.72 -11.19 -10.88
C SER A 298 -12.97 -10.99 -12.37
N ASN A 299 -13.05 -9.74 -12.84
CA ASN A 299 -13.35 -9.42 -14.24
C ASN A 299 -12.26 -9.88 -15.22
N HIS A 300 -10.99 -9.83 -14.84
CA HIS A 300 -9.88 -10.35 -15.64
C HIS A 300 -9.77 -11.90 -15.65
N ARG A 301 -10.69 -12.63 -14.99
CA ARG A 301 -10.79 -14.08 -15.17
C ARG A 301 -11.58 -14.46 -16.44
N LYS A 302 -12.41 -13.56 -16.97
CA LYS A 302 -13.26 -13.83 -18.14
C LYS A 302 -12.54 -13.62 -19.48
N ASP A 303 -11.43 -12.87 -19.50
CA ASP A 303 -10.69 -12.53 -20.72
C ASP A 303 -9.54 -13.50 -21.04
N GLY A 304 -9.42 -14.62 -20.33
CA GLY A 304 -8.32 -15.59 -20.41
C GLY A 304 -8.76 -17.04 -20.66
N VAL A 305 -9.92 -17.25 -21.33
CA VAL A 305 -10.34 -18.59 -21.82
C VAL A 305 -10.43 -18.57 -23.33
#